data_4aec507603e8a8be1ca5691553e33414
#
_entry.id   4aec507603e8a8be1ca5691553e33414
#
_cell.length_a   1.000
_cell.length_b   1.000
_cell.length_c   1.000
_cell.angle_alpha   90.00
_cell.angle_beta   90.00
_cell.angle_gamma   90.00
#
_symmetry.space_group_name_H-M   'P 1'
#
loop_
_entity.id
_entity.type
_entity.pdbx_description
1 polymer ?
#
loop_
_entity_poly.entity_id
_entity_poly.type
_entity_poly.pdbx_seq_one_letter_code
_entity_poly.pdbx_strand_id
1 'polypeptide(L)'
;MEEKNDQKKQKVKKENKQKKKQKQRISLREKSLVKVMSFNLMSNVFMSVALNDIPACQYVLRIITGIDDLVVKEIRIQYHIAKITSHDAVLDILAEDGKGQLYSIEIQRADTIDHARRTRFYGAMIDSEFLQKGKSYDEMPEVQIIYITETDIWKQGKAIYRVEQTFNDTDIPYDDGKHIMYVNAAVDDDSAVAKLMNYFKTADPMDMSQGDLSKRIHFLKCEEGGYDIMCAITDEILENGKKMWKSEGLREGRRQGRREGRKEGRKEGRKEGRIEQAKATSLNLARMGMSEERIAEVVQCDVGIVREWIKDGAKLAG
;
A
#
# COMPACT_ATOMS: atom_id res chain seq x y z
N MET A 1 -27.27 59.34 -15.34
CA MET A 1 -28.06 58.46 -14.47
C MET A 1 -27.79 56.95 -14.76
N GLU A 2 -27.47 56.57 -15.97
CA GLU A 2 -27.20 55.16 -16.34
C GLU A 2 -25.94 54.56 -15.72
N GLU A 3 -24.83 55.29 -15.66
CA GLU A 3 -23.57 54.78 -15.05
C GLU A 3 -23.68 54.40 -13.57
N LYS A 4 -24.46 55.19 -12.79
CA LYS A 4 -24.71 54.87 -11.37
C LYS A 4 -25.56 53.60 -11.19
N ASN A 5 -26.40 53.30 -12.14
CA ASN A 5 -27.27 52.10 -12.12
C ASN A 5 -26.48 50.83 -12.46
N ASP A 6 -25.52 50.94 -13.38
CA ASP A 6 -24.65 49.83 -13.75
C ASP A 6 -23.63 49.45 -12.65
N GLN A 7 -23.06 50.45 -11.97
CA GLN A 7 -22.19 50.22 -10.81
C GLN A 7 -22.93 49.55 -9.65
N LYS A 8 -24.21 49.92 -9.43
CA LYS A 8 -25.05 49.28 -8.40
C LYS A 8 -25.39 47.81 -8.74
N LYS A 9 -25.68 47.54 -10.01
CA LYS A 9 -25.92 46.17 -10.50
C LYS A 9 -24.67 45.28 -10.41
N GLN A 10 -23.48 45.81 -10.70
CA GLN A 10 -22.21 45.08 -10.57
C GLN A 10 -21.86 44.77 -9.11
N LYS A 11 -22.14 45.73 -8.20
CA LYS A 11 -21.92 45.53 -6.76
C LYS A 11 -22.82 44.43 -6.19
N VAL A 12 -24.11 44.43 -6.53
CA VAL A 12 -25.08 43.40 -6.14
C VAL A 12 -24.70 42.00 -6.72
N LYS A 13 -24.22 41.95 -7.97
CA LYS A 13 -23.73 40.71 -8.56
C LYS A 13 -22.49 40.13 -7.83
N LYS A 14 -21.55 41.00 -7.43
CA LYS A 14 -20.37 40.60 -6.64
C LYS A 14 -20.76 40.12 -5.25
N GLU A 15 -21.64 40.78 -4.55
CA GLU A 15 -22.15 40.39 -3.23
C GLU A 15 -22.90 39.02 -3.29
N ASN A 16 -23.76 38.84 -4.28
CA ASN A 16 -24.47 37.57 -4.48
C ASN A 16 -23.52 36.40 -4.82
N LYS A 17 -22.46 36.69 -5.59
CA LYS A 17 -21.41 35.68 -5.91
C LYS A 17 -20.60 35.32 -4.66
N GLN A 18 -20.30 36.29 -3.79
CA GLN A 18 -19.64 36.05 -2.51
C GLN A 18 -20.53 35.29 -1.53
N LYS A 19 -21.79 35.63 -1.38
CA LYS A 19 -22.76 34.87 -0.55
C LYS A 19 -22.96 33.45 -1.03
N LYS A 20 -22.98 33.22 -2.35
CA LYS A 20 -23.08 31.86 -2.92
C LYS A 20 -21.81 31.03 -2.64
N LYS A 21 -20.62 31.64 -2.77
CA LYS A 21 -19.34 30.99 -2.40
C LYS A 21 -19.27 30.67 -0.92
N GLN A 22 -19.74 31.57 -0.06
CA GLN A 22 -19.75 31.35 1.38
C GLN A 22 -20.71 30.23 1.81
N LYS A 23 -21.91 30.18 1.23
CA LYS A 23 -22.87 29.06 1.43
C LYS A 23 -22.30 27.72 0.96
N GLN A 24 -21.59 27.69 -0.17
CA GLN A 24 -20.93 26.47 -0.66
C GLN A 24 -19.80 26.02 0.27
N ARG A 25 -18.99 26.95 0.81
CA ARG A 25 -17.94 26.66 1.78
C ARG A 25 -18.51 26.10 3.08
N ILE A 26 -19.59 26.67 3.61
CA ILE A 26 -20.25 26.18 4.83
C ILE A 26 -20.80 24.76 4.60
N SER A 27 -21.50 24.53 3.51
CA SER A 27 -22.02 23.19 3.18
C SER A 27 -20.93 22.13 2.96
N LEU A 28 -19.78 22.51 2.41
CA LEU A 28 -18.62 21.61 2.28
C LEU A 28 -18.00 21.31 3.66
N ARG A 29 -17.86 22.33 4.52
CA ARG A 29 -17.34 22.18 5.89
C ARG A 29 -18.24 21.27 6.73
N GLU A 30 -19.56 21.44 6.67
CA GLU A 30 -20.52 20.57 7.36
C GLU A 30 -20.43 19.10 6.90
N LYS A 31 -20.34 18.87 5.60
CA LYS A 31 -20.15 17.51 5.05
C LYS A 31 -18.82 16.86 5.50
N SER A 32 -17.75 17.65 5.56
CA SER A 32 -16.46 17.18 6.03
C SER A 32 -16.47 16.89 7.52
N LEU A 33 -17.16 17.70 8.35
CA LEU A 33 -17.35 17.46 9.77
C LEU A 33 -18.05 16.11 10.04
N VAL A 34 -19.16 15.85 9.34
CA VAL A 34 -19.87 14.56 9.46
C VAL A 34 -18.95 13.40 9.11
N LYS A 35 -18.13 13.56 8.10
CA LYS A 35 -17.15 12.53 7.70
C LYS A 35 -16.05 12.33 8.74
N VAL A 36 -15.51 13.43 9.30
CA VAL A 36 -14.51 13.39 10.38
C VAL A 36 -15.06 12.68 11.62
N MET A 37 -16.30 12.96 12.00
CA MET A 37 -16.95 12.29 13.14
C MET A 37 -17.10 10.77 12.93
N SER A 38 -17.25 10.31 11.70
CA SER A 38 -17.37 8.88 11.38
C SER A 38 -16.05 8.12 11.33
N PHE A 39 -14.90 8.81 11.33
CA PHE A 39 -13.60 8.13 11.32
C PHE A 39 -13.30 7.48 12.68
N ASN A 40 -12.66 6.32 12.61
CA ASN A 40 -12.09 5.63 13.76
C ASN A 40 -10.60 5.33 13.50
N LEU A 41 -9.90 4.90 14.56
CA LEU A 41 -8.47 4.66 14.50
C LEU A 41 -8.07 3.40 13.67
N MET A 42 -9.05 2.59 13.25
CA MET A 42 -8.80 1.52 12.27
C MET A 42 -8.63 2.05 10.84
N SER A 43 -8.79 3.34 10.60
CA SER A 43 -8.44 4.00 9.35
C SER A 43 -7.00 4.49 9.40
N ASN A 44 -6.14 4.05 8.49
CA ASN A 44 -4.73 4.47 8.41
C ASN A 44 -4.59 5.99 8.41
N VAL A 45 -5.44 6.68 7.64
CA VAL A 45 -5.43 8.15 7.56
C VAL A 45 -5.75 8.78 8.90
N PHE A 46 -6.82 8.35 9.58
CA PHE A 46 -7.19 8.92 10.86
C PHE A 46 -6.20 8.56 11.97
N MET A 47 -5.72 7.32 11.98
CA MET A 47 -4.68 6.88 12.91
C MET A 47 -3.40 7.73 12.76
N SER A 48 -2.93 7.93 11.52
CA SER A 48 -1.73 8.75 11.26
C SER A 48 -1.89 10.17 11.78
N VAL A 49 -3.07 10.79 11.61
CA VAL A 49 -3.36 12.13 12.15
C VAL A 49 -3.42 12.14 13.67
N ALA A 50 -4.09 11.14 14.25
CA ALA A 50 -4.27 11.05 15.70
C ALA A 50 -2.95 10.79 16.42
N LEU A 51 -2.15 9.84 15.92
CA LEU A 51 -0.89 9.45 16.53
C LEU A 51 0.30 10.31 16.08
N ASN A 52 0.09 11.32 15.22
CA ASN A 52 1.06 12.39 14.98
C ASN A 52 1.06 13.42 16.14
N ASP A 53 0.92 12.91 17.33
CA ASP A 53 0.92 13.64 18.60
C ASP A 53 1.71 12.81 19.60
N ILE A 54 2.80 13.36 20.12
CA ILE A 54 3.73 12.59 20.97
C ILE A 54 3.03 11.97 22.18
N PRO A 55 2.22 12.70 22.97
CA PRO A 55 1.54 12.10 24.12
C PRO A 55 0.58 10.95 23.74
N ALA A 56 -0.20 11.11 22.67
CA ALA A 56 -1.13 10.09 22.20
C ALA A 56 -0.41 8.84 21.69
N CYS A 57 0.64 9.01 20.87
CA CYS A 57 1.46 7.91 20.35
C CYS A 57 2.15 7.16 21.49
N GLN A 58 2.77 7.88 22.41
CA GLN A 58 3.44 7.32 23.58
C GLN A 58 2.47 6.51 24.46
N TYR A 59 1.26 7.01 24.67
CA TYR A 59 0.21 6.28 25.41
C TYR A 59 -0.10 4.93 24.76
N VAL A 60 -0.31 4.92 23.45
CA VAL A 60 -0.59 3.70 22.67
C VAL A 60 0.58 2.73 22.74
N LEU A 61 1.79 3.22 22.50
CA LEU A 61 3.00 2.38 22.54
C LEU A 61 3.22 1.75 23.91
N ARG A 62 3.04 2.48 25.01
CA ARG A 62 3.18 1.95 26.37
C ARG A 62 2.23 0.79 26.63
N ILE A 63 0.96 0.92 26.23
CA ILE A 63 -0.03 -0.16 26.43
C ILE A 63 0.32 -1.40 25.59
N ILE A 64 0.71 -1.22 24.34
CA ILE A 64 0.97 -2.35 23.43
C ILE A 64 2.28 -3.07 23.79
N THR A 65 3.34 -2.31 24.07
CA THR A 65 4.65 -2.89 24.37
C THR A 65 4.74 -3.39 25.80
N GLY A 66 4.02 -2.77 26.73
CA GLY A 66 4.16 -2.97 28.20
C GLY A 66 5.37 -2.24 28.77
N ILE A 67 5.95 -1.27 28.06
CA ILE A 67 7.12 -0.48 28.51
C ILE A 67 6.60 0.84 29.11
N ASP A 68 6.46 0.89 30.43
CA ASP A 68 5.85 2.02 31.13
C ASP A 68 6.69 3.31 31.04
N ASP A 69 8.00 3.20 31.00
CA ASP A 69 8.97 4.31 30.93
C ASP A 69 9.31 4.75 29.50
N LEU A 70 8.67 4.18 28.48
CA LEU A 70 8.88 4.57 27.08
C LEU A 70 8.55 6.04 26.89
N VAL A 71 9.48 6.79 26.29
CA VAL A 71 9.36 8.21 25.98
C VAL A 71 9.57 8.42 24.48
N VAL A 72 8.51 8.75 23.75
CA VAL A 72 8.59 9.06 22.32
C VAL A 72 9.26 10.41 22.12
N LYS A 73 10.24 10.48 21.24
CA LYS A 73 11.01 11.68 20.88
C LYS A 73 10.57 12.27 19.54
N GLU A 74 10.36 11.42 18.55
CA GLU A 74 10.00 11.82 17.18
C GLU A 74 8.95 10.88 16.60
N ILE A 75 8.09 11.43 15.73
CA ILE A 75 7.09 10.67 14.99
C ILE A 75 7.15 11.10 13.53
N ARG A 76 7.14 10.13 12.63
CA ARG A 76 7.03 10.31 11.18
C ARG A 76 5.81 9.54 10.70
N ILE A 77 4.84 10.24 10.11
CA ILE A 77 3.62 9.63 9.56
C ILE A 77 3.79 9.43 8.05
N GLN A 78 3.18 8.37 7.52
CA GLN A 78 3.26 8.01 6.10
C GLN A 78 4.71 8.08 5.58
N TYR A 79 5.62 7.49 6.37
CA TYR A 79 7.05 7.58 6.10
C TYR A 79 7.41 6.72 4.89
N HIS A 80 7.86 7.38 3.84
CA HIS A 80 8.15 6.76 2.54
C HIS A 80 9.62 6.37 2.43
N ILE A 81 9.90 5.08 2.40
CA ILE A 81 11.23 4.52 2.14
C ILE A 81 11.28 4.09 0.67
N ALA A 82 11.89 4.94 -0.16
CA ALA A 82 11.99 4.72 -1.61
C ALA A 82 13.25 3.92 -1.96
N LYS A 83 13.14 2.94 -2.85
CA LYS A 83 14.27 2.18 -3.39
C LYS A 83 14.23 2.18 -4.92
N ILE A 84 15.39 2.40 -5.55
CA ILE A 84 15.49 2.52 -7.02
C ILE A 84 15.15 1.20 -7.72
N THR A 85 15.49 0.06 -7.14
CA THR A 85 15.44 -1.26 -7.79
C THR A 85 14.43 -2.24 -7.19
N SER A 86 13.78 -1.89 -6.08
CA SER A 86 12.85 -2.76 -5.35
C SER A 86 11.49 -2.09 -5.09
N HIS A 87 10.63 -2.77 -4.35
CA HIS A 87 9.40 -2.16 -3.84
C HIS A 87 9.73 -1.08 -2.81
N ASP A 88 9.01 0.03 -2.89
CA ASP A 88 9.00 1.04 -1.85
C ASP A 88 8.21 0.54 -0.65
N ALA A 89 8.52 1.04 0.54
CA ALA A 89 7.70 0.88 1.72
C ALA A 89 7.13 2.24 2.13
N VAL A 90 5.86 2.24 2.53
CA VAL A 90 5.25 3.38 3.22
C VAL A 90 4.80 2.87 4.57
N LEU A 91 5.41 3.41 5.61
CA LEU A 91 5.06 3.07 6.98
C LEU A 91 3.97 4.03 7.46
N ASP A 92 2.89 3.49 8.00
CA ASP A 92 1.79 4.31 8.49
C ASP A 92 2.28 5.28 9.58
N ILE A 93 3.01 4.76 10.56
CA ILE A 93 3.68 5.53 11.61
C ILE A 93 5.04 4.91 11.90
N LEU A 94 6.06 5.74 11.99
CA LEU A 94 7.37 5.39 12.52
C LEU A 94 7.70 6.35 13.66
N ALA A 95 7.76 5.83 14.88
CA ALA A 95 8.16 6.57 16.07
C ALA A 95 9.58 6.18 16.50
N GLU A 96 10.30 7.14 17.07
CA GLU A 96 11.61 6.94 17.69
C GLU A 96 11.54 7.34 19.16
N ASP A 97 12.08 6.53 20.05
CA ASP A 97 12.12 6.83 21.48
C ASP A 97 13.43 7.55 21.90
N GLY A 98 13.51 7.89 23.19
CA GLY A 98 14.68 8.55 23.78
C GLY A 98 15.97 7.71 23.77
N LYS A 99 15.87 6.40 23.54
CA LYS A 99 17.00 5.45 23.43
C LYS A 99 17.40 5.20 21.98
N GLY A 100 16.68 5.76 21.00
CA GLY A 100 16.90 5.55 19.58
C GLY A 100 16.24 4.26 19.03
N GLN A 101 15.37 3.60 19.79
CA GLN A 101 14.60 2.46 19.33
C GLN A 101 13.47 2.92 18.40
N LEU A 102 13.18 2.13 17.38
CA LEU A 102 12.19 2.45 16.36
C LEU A 102 10.92 1.61 16.53
N TYR A 103 9.77 2.25 16.40
CA TYR A 103 8.44 1.63 16.52
C TYR A 103 7.66 1.89 15.26
N SER A 104 7.44 0.86 14.43
CA SER A 104 6.54 0.94 13.26
C SER A 104 5.17 0.46 13.66
N ILE A 105 4.14 1.31 13.49
CA ILE A 105 2.73 0.94 13.72
C ILE A 105 2.01 0.89 12.40
N GLU A 106 1.45 -0.27 12.09
CA GLU A 106 0.75 -0.56 10.84
C GLU A 106 -0.67 -1.07 11.13
N ILE A 107 -1.68 -0.64 10.37
CA ILE A 107 -3.03 -1.18 10.45
C ILE A 107 -3.38 -1.99 9.22
N GLN A 108 -3.88 -3.20 9.44
CA GLN A 108 -4.36 -4.08 8.39
C GLN A 108 -5.83 -4.46 8.60
N ARG A 109 -6.70 -3.93 7.75
CA ARG A 109 -8.14 -4.23 7.78
C ARG A 109 -8.52 -5.46 6.97
N ALA A 110 -7.80 -5.74 5.90
CA ALA A 110 -8.05 -6.91 5.07
C ALA A 110 -7.27 -8.12 5.58
N ASP A 111 -7.94 -9.27 5.66
CA ASP A 111 -7.28 -10.54 5.96
C ASP A 111 -6.53 -11.02 4.70
N THR A 112 -5.21 -10.82 4.68
CA THR A 112 -4.32 -11.28 3.61
C THR A 112 -3.39 -12.35 4.15
N ILE A 113 -2.97 -13.28 3.29
CA ILE A 113 -2.11 -14.43 3.70
C ILE A 113 -0.62 -14.10 3.77
N ASP A 114 -0.24 -12.85 3.62
CA ASP A 114 1.17 -12.42 3.47
C ASP A 114 1.71 -11.63 4.68
N HIS A 115 1.00 -11.61 5.81
CA HIS A 115 1.34 -10.82 7.00
C HIS A 115 2.80 -10.99 7.46
N ALA A 116 3.27 -12.22 7.64
CA ALA A 116 4.63 -12.49 8.11
C ALA A 116 5.70 -12.05 7.10
N ARG A 117 5.40 -12.13 5.79
CA ARG A 117 6.33 -11.65 4.76
C ARG A 117 6.36 -10.13 4.69
N ARG A 118 5.22 -9.50 4.96
CA ARG A 118 5.08 -8.05 4.96
C ARG A 118 5.82 -7.43 6.14
N THR A 119 5.64 -7.93 7.35
CA THR A 119 6.39 -7.45 8.53
C THR A 119 7.88 -7.67 8.39
N ARG A 120 8.31 -8.82 7.81
CA ARG A 120 9.72 -9.05 7.48
C ARG A 120 10.26 -8.02 6.49
N PHE A 121 9.48 -7.67 5.46
CA PHE A 121 9.88 -6.69 4.46
C PHE A 121 10.00 -5.28 5.07
N TYR A 122 9.05 -4.88 5.91
CA TYR A 122 9.12 -3.60 6.61
C TYR A 122 10.35 -3.50 7.50
N GLY A 123 10.67 -4.53 8.29
CA GLY A 123 11.90 -4.57 9.07
C GLY A 123 13.14 -4.36 8.21
N ALA A 124 13.27 -5.13 7.12
CA ALA A 124 14.41 -5.00 6.22
C ALA A 124 14.52 -3.61 5.54
N MET A 125 13.39 -2.94 5.28
CA MET A 125 13.38 -1.59 4.73
C MET A 125 13.82 -0.56 5.78
N ILE A 126 13.36 -0.69 7.03
CA ILE A 126 13.79 0.15 8.15
C ILE A 126 15.31 -0.04 8.38
N ASP A 127 15.78 -1.26 8.50
CA ASP A 127 17.21 -1.57 8.66
C ASP A 127 18.05 -0.92 7.55
N SER A 128 17.62 -1.08 6.31
CA SER A 128 18.31 -0.50 5.14
C SER A 128 18.28 1.03 5.09
N GLU A 129 17.33 1.67 5.75
CA GLU A 129 17.21 3.14 5.79
C GLU A 129 18.05 3.73 6.92
N PHE A 130 18.06 3.07 8.07
CA PHE A 130 18.68 3.61 9.27
C PHE A 130 20.16 3.18 9.45
N LEU A 131 20.60 2.07 8.84
CA LEU A 131 22.02 1.72 8.82
C LEU A 131 22.75 2.56 7.77
N GLN A 132 23.40 3.61 8.22
CA GLN A 132 24.16 4.52 7.37
C GLN A 132 25.43 3.85 6.84
N LYS A 133 25.86 4.27 5.63
CA LYS A 133 27.09 3.76 5.02
C LYS A 133 28.31 4.02 5.91
N GLY A 134 29.05 2.98 6.20
CA GLY A 134 30.27 3.04 7.02
C GLY A 134 30.04 2.82 8.51
N LYS A 135 28.78 2.62 8.93
CA LYS A 135 28.42 2.21 10.28
C LYS A 135 28.54 0.71 10.47
N SER A 136 28.79 0.29 11.69
CA SER A 136 28.84 -1.12 12.07
C SER A 136 27.43 -1.68 12.29
N TYR A 137 27.24 -2.99 12.16
CA TYR A 137 25.95 -3.64 12.36
C TYR A 137 25.42 -3.57 13.79
N ASP A 138 26.31 -3.42 14.78
CA ASP A 138 25.96 -3.22 16.19
C ASP A 138 25.40 -1.80 16.48
N GLU A 139 25.52 -0.87 15.52
CA GLU A 139 24.91 0.44 15.59
C GLU A 139 23.48 0.47 14.99
N MET A 140 22.95 -0.68 14.54
CA MET A 140 21.56 -0.75 14.07
C MET A 140 20.60 -0.52 15.23
N PRO A 141 19.58 0.31 15.06
CA PRO A 141 18.55 0.51 16.09
C PRO A 141 17.73 -0.76 16.29
N GLU A 142 17.26 -0.99 17.51
CA GLU A 142 16.20 -1.97 17.73
C GLU A 142 14.90 -1.52 17.05
N VAL A 143 14.19 -2.45 16.45
CA VAL A 143 12.96 -2.17 15.70
C VAL A 143 11.80 -2.99 16.24
N GLN A 144 10.76 -2.30 16.69
CA GLN A 144 9.48 -2.89 17.10
C GLN A 144 8.46 -2.74 15.97
N ILE A 145 8.03 -3.82 15.33
CA ILE A 145 6.98 -3.79 14.31
C ILE A 145 5.67 -4.18 14.96
N ILE A 146 4.77 -3.22 15.09
CA ILE A 146 3.44 -3.36 15.68
C ILE A 146 2.43 -3.42 14.55
N TYR A 147 1.87 -4.60 14.32
CA TYR A 147 0.93 -4.86 13.23
C TYR A 147 -0.47 -5.10 13.79
N ILE A 148 -1.34 -4.07 13.71
CA ILE A 148 -2.70 -4.10 14.25
C ILE A 148 -3.63 -4.70 13.20
N THR A 149 -4.36 -5.77 13.57
CA THR A 149 -5.29 -6.47 12.69
C THR A 149 -6.72 -6.31 13.16
N GLU A 150 -7.65 -6.07 12.22
CA GLU A 150 -9.09 -5.95 12.53
C GLU A 150 -9.70 -7.28 13.01
N THR A 151 -9.15 -8.40 12.55
CA THR A 151 -9.57 -9.77 12.89
C THR A 151 -8.44 -10.54 13.56
N ASP A 152 -8.78 -11.59 14.30
CA ASP A 152 -7.80 -12.52 14.86
C ASP A 152 -7.24 -13.45 13.75
N ILE A 153 -6.17 -13.02 13.09
CA ILE A 153 -5.55 -13.77 11.98
C ILE A 153 -4.94 -15.12 12.41
N TRP A 154 -4.54 -15.27 13.68
CA TRP A 154 -3.96 -16.50 14.23
C TRP A 154 -4.98 -17.40 14.93
N LYS A 155 -6.20 -16.91 15.19
CA LYS A 155 -7.35 -17.66 15.76
C LYS A 155 -7.07 -18.34 17.09
N GLN A 156 -6.26 -17.70 17.94
CA GLN A 156 -5.94 -18.21 19.27
C GLN A 156 -6.54 -17.34 20.40
N GLY A 157 -7.29 -16.29 20.08
CA GLY A 157 -7.96 -15.41 21.03
C GLY A 157 -7.01 -14.56 21.89
N LYS A 158 -5.76 -14.39 21.50
CA LYS A 158 -4.80 -13.56 22.26
C LYS A 158 -4.91 -12.10 21.85
N ALA A 159 -4.73 -11.20 22.81
CA ALA A 159 -4.67 -9.77 22.55
C ALA A 159 -3.43 -9.37 21.72
N ILE A 160 -2.30 -9.98 22.04
CA ILE A 160 -1.02 -9.76 21.33
C ILE A 160 -0.37 -11.11 21.05
N TYR A 161 0.11 -11.27 19.85
CA TYR A 161 1.00 -12.36 19.43
C TYR A 161 2.40 -11.79 19.25
N ARG A 162 3.34 -12.15 20.14
CA ARG A 162 4.74 -11.80 20.00
C ARG A 162 5.46 -12.87 19.21
N VAL A 163 6.27 -12.45 18.24
CA VAL A 163 7.12 -13.35 17.47
C VAL A 163 8.48 -13.40 18.17
N GLU A 164 8.83 -14.59 18.59
CA GLU A 164 10.14 -14.88 19.20
C GLU A 164 10.92 -15.81 18.28
N GLN A 165 12.22 -15.60 18.20
CA GLN A 165 13.12 -16.45 17.45
C GLN A 165 14.04 -17.17 18.45
N THR A 166 14.26 -18.46 18.22
CA THR A 166 15.13 -19.31 19.04
C THR A 166 15.98 -20.17 18.13
N PHE A 167 17.12 -20.62 18.63
CA PHE A 167 17.85 -21.69 17.94
C PHE A 167 17.08 -22.99 18.07
N ASN A 168 16.93 -23.74 16.97
CA ASN A 168 16.39 -25.09 17.03
C ASN A 168 17.27 -25.92 17.99
N ASP A 169 16.68 -26.89 18.66
CA ASP A 169 17.39 -27.79 19.59
C ASP A 169 17.98 -27.13 20.85
N THR A 170 17.72 -25.84 21.07
CA THR A 170 18.07 -25.12 22.29
C THR A 170 16.95 -24.15 22.65
N ASP A 171 16.84 -23.79 23.93
CA ASP A 171 15.93 -22.73 24.40
C ASP A 171 16.62 -21.35 24.41
N ILE A 172 17.74 -21.21 23.70
CA ILE A 172 18.48 -19.96 23.62
C ILE A 172 17.73 -19.01 22.66
N PRO A 173 17.33 -17.81 23.10
CA PRO A 173 16.72 -16.83 22.23
C PRO A 173 17.72 -16.34 21.17
N TYR A 174 17.22 -16.14 19.95
CA TYR A 174 17.95 -15.46 18.90
C TYR A 174 17.45 -14.02 18.84
N ASP A 175 18.21 -13.10 19.42
CA ASP A 175 17.92 -11.68 19.44
C ASP A 175 18.70 -10.97 18.33
N ASP A 176 17.99 -10.53 17.30
CA ASP A 176 18.52 -9.75 16.18
C ASP A 176 18.15 -8.26 16.27
N GLY A 177 17.60 -7.81 17.39
CA GLY A 177 17.11 -6.43 17.61
C GLY A 177 15.80 -6.11 16.89
N LYS A 178 15.17 -7.11 16.24
CA LYS A 178 13.88 -6.94 15.56
C LYS A 178 12.78 -7.71 16.27
N HIS A 179 11.77 -7.01 16.73
CA HIS A 179 10.63 -7.56 17.45
C HIS A 179 9.34 -7.33 16.67
N ILE A 180 8.50 -8.36 16.54
CA ILE A 180 7.24 -8.27 15.82
C ILE A 180 6.10 -8.59 16.77
N MET A 181 5.10 -7.71 16.81
CA MET A 181 3.88 -7.89 17.59
C MET A 181 2.66 -7.76 16.68
N TYR A 182 1.82 -8.80 16.65
CA TYR A 182 0.51 -8.72 16.03
C TYR A 182 -0.52 -8.41 17.11
N VAL A 183 -1.18 -7.25 17.00
CA VAL A 183 -2.20 -6.79 17.92
C VAL A 183 -3.56 -7.12 17.34
N ASN A 184 -4.33 -7.93 18.07
CA ASN A 184 -5.65 -8.40 17.66
C ASN A 184 -6.73 -7.42 18.12
N ALA A 185 -7.29 -6.64 17.19
CA ALA A 185 -8.36 -5.71 17.54
C ALA A 185 -9.72 -6.41 17.77
N ALA A 186 -9.85 -7.69 17.45
CA ALA A 186 -11.08 -8.45 17.74
C ALA A 186 -11.14 -9.02 19.15
N VAL A 187 -10.05 -8.92 19.93
CA VAL A 187 -10.00 -9.46 21.29
C VAL A 187 -10.94 -8.70 22.24
N ASP A 188 -11.52 -9.43 23.18
CA ASP A 188 -12.37 -8.91 24.25
C ASP A 188 -12.12 -9.73 25.53
N ASP A 189 -10.95 -9.48 26.15
CA ASP A 189 -10.46 -10.20 27.34
C ASP A 189 -10.24 -9.28 28.55
N ASP A 190 -10.89 -8.11 28.56
CA ASP A 190 -10.75 -7.05 29.59
C ASP A 190 -9.34 -6.50 29.79
N SER A 191 -8.34 -6.94 29.02
CA SER A 191 -6.99 -6.42 29.08
C SER A 191 -6.93 -4.94 28.69
N ALA A 192 -5.85 -4.25 29.07
CA ALA A 192 -5.61 -2.87 28.65
C ALA A 192 -5.54 -2.76 27.11
N VAL A 193 -4.99 -3.77 26.45
CA VAL A 193 -4.92 -3.83 24.98
C VAL A 193 -6.32 -4.01 24.38
N ALA A 194 -7.19 -4.87 24.93
CA ALA A 194 -8.55 -5.03 24.44
C ALA A 194 -9.35 -3.73 24.57
N LYS A 195 -9.24 -3.04 25.71
CA LYS A 195 -9.88 -1.72 25.93
C LYS A 195 -9.36 -0.68 24.94
N LEU A 196 -8.06 -0.63 24.70
CA LEU A 196 -7.44 0.24 23.69
C LEU A 196 -7.98 -0.09 22.28
N MET A 197 -8.05 -1.36 21.90
CA MET A 197 -8.53 -1.79 20.57
C MET A 197 -10.04 -1.52 20.41
N ASN A 198 -10.83 -1.63 21.45
CA ASN A 198 -12.24 -1.22 21.44
C ASN A 198 -12.37 0.29 21.21
N TYR A 199 -11.52 1.09 21.85
CA TYR A 199 -11.45 2.52 21.59
C TYR A 199 -11.00 2.83 20.15
N PHE A 200 -10.06 2.06 19.60
CA PHE A 200 -9.64 2.20 18.19
C PHE A 200 -10.80 2.05 17.20
N LYS A 201 -11.77 1.16 17.49
CA LYS A 201 -12.95 0.93 16.64
C LYS A 201 -14.00 2.03 16.77
N THR A 202 -14.14 2.65 17.93
CA THR A 202 -15.14 3.68 18.19
C THR A 202 -14.60 5.07 17.97
N ALA A 203 -13.40 5.35 18.48
CA ALA A 203 -12.78 6.67 18.55
C ALA A 203 -13.80 7.74 18.98
N ASP A 204 -14.58 7.41 20.03
CA ASP A 204 -15.58 8.32 20.58
C ASP A 204 -14.90 9.51 21.25
N PRO A 205 -15.13 10.73 20.79
CA PRO A 205 -14.51 11.91 21.38
C PRO A 205 -14.99 12.23 22.80
N MET A 206 -16.08 11.62 23.26
CA MET A 206 -16.61 11.81 24.62
C MET A 206 -16.07 10.75 25.59
N ASP A 207 -15.49 9.67 25.10
CA ASP A 207 -14.84 8.65 25.92
C ASP A 207 -13.42 9.07 26.30
N MET A 208 -13.21 9.45 27.55
CA MET A 208 -11.91 9.88 28.09
C MET A 208 -11.11 8.75 28.74
N SER A 209 -11.50 7.49 28.56
CA SER A 209 -10.89 6.33 29.23
C SER A 209 -9.46 6.01 28.76
N GLN A 210 -9.06 6.48 27.58
CA GLN A 210 -7.75 6.21 26.98
C GLN A 210 -6.78 7.40 27.11
N GLY A 211 -6.84 8.13 28.22
CA GLY A 211 -5.83 9.13 28.60
C GLY A 211 -5.53 10.17 27.52
N ASP A 212 -4.25 10.30 27.17
CA ASP A 212 -3.80 11.29 26.18
C ASP A 212 -4.30 10.99 24.76
N LEU A 213 -4.54 9.74 24.42
CA LEU A 213 -5.19 9.39 23.16
C LEU A 213 -6.62 9.94 23.10
N SER A 214 -7.41 9.79 24.17
CA SER A 214 -8.77 10.34 24.25
C SER A 214 -8.79 11.86 24.13
N LYS A 215 -7.89 12.55 24.83
CA LYS A 215 -7.75 14.01 24.72
C LYS A 215 -7.46 14.43 23.26
N ARG A 216 -6.56 13.71 22.59
CA ARG A 216 -6.21 13.97 21.19
C ARG A 216 -7.41 13.75 20.26
N ILE A 217 -8.17 12.67 20.45
CA ILE A 217 -9.37 12.39 19.65
C ILE A 217 -10.45 13.45 19.88
N HIS A 218 -10.67 13.85 21.14
CA HIS A 218 -11.58 14.95 21.47
C HIS A 218 -11.17 16.23 20.75
N PHE A 219 -9.92 16.63 20.85
CA PHE A 219 -9.38 17.80 20.15
C PHE A 219 -9.64 17.73 18.63
N LEU A 220 -9.28 16.62 17.98
CA LEU A 220 -9.41 16.46 16.53
C LEU A 220 -10.86 16.49 16.03
N LYS A 221 -11.82 16.00 16.84
CA LYS A 221 -13.22 15.88 16.43
C LYS A 221 -14.12 16.99 16.93
N CYS A 222 -13.80 17.62 18.06
CA CYS A 222 -14.69 18.57 18.75
C CYS A 222 -14.16 20.01 18.75
N GLU A 223 -12.86 20.23 18.48
CA GLU A 223 -12.27 21.57 18.52
C GLU A 223 -11.93 22.10 17.12
N GLU A 224 -12.06 23.41 16.90
CA GLU A 224 -11.85 24.03 15.58
C GLU A 224 -10.41 23.84 15.07
N GLY A 225 -9.40 24.01 15.94
CA GLY A 225 -7.99 23.80 15.58
C GLY A 225 -7.68 22.35 15.19
N GLY A 226 -8.30 21.38 15.87
CA GLY A 226 -8.17 19.96 15.55
C GLY A 226 -8.77 19.60 14.20
N TYR A 227 -9.93 20.18 13.91
CA TYR A 227 -10.58 20.01 12.61
C TYR A 227 -9.70 20.54 11.44
N ASP A 228 -9.08 21.70 11.61
CA ASP A 228 -8.22 22.28 10.57
C ASP A 228 -6.98 21.40 10.30
N ILE A 229 -6.37 20.85 11.37
CA ILE A 229 -5.27 19.88 11.26
C ILE A 229 -5.74 18.62 10.51
N MET A 230 -6.90 18.09 10.88
CA MET A 230 -7.49 16.91 10.26
C MET A 230 -7.72 17.10 8.76
N CYS A 231 -8.27 18.25 8.35
CA CYS A 231 -8.49 18.58 6.95
C CYS A 231 -7.17 18.68 6.17
N ALA A 232 -6.18 19.42 6.70
CA ALA A 232 -4.90 19.64 6.03
C ALA A 232 -4.14 18.32 5.78
N ILE A 233 -4.00 17.50 6.82
CA ILE A 233 -3.26 16.22 6.71
C ILE A 233 -4.04 15.20 5.87
N THR A 234 -5.38 15.18 6.00
CA THR A 234 -6.21 14.26 5.20
C THR A 234 -6.13 14.60 3.73
N ASP A 235 -6.14 15.86 3.36
CA ASP A 235 -6.00 16.31 1.96
C ASP A 235 -4.61 15.95 1.42
N GLU A 236 -3.55 16.13 2.18
CA GLU A 236 -2.19 15.76 1.79
C GLU A 236 -2.04 14.23 1.59
N ILE A 237 -2.53 13.43 2.53
CA ILE A 237 -2.50 11.96 2.44
C ILE A 237 -3.32 11.48 1.24
N LEU A 238 -4.50 12.06 1.00
CA LEU A 238 -5.33 11.70 -0.15
C LEU A 238 -4.68 12.09 -1.49
N GLU A 239 -4.00 13.23 -1.56
CA GLU A 239 -3.25 13.61 -2.76
C GLU A 239 -2.06 12.68 -3.03
N ASN A 240 -1.30 12.36 -1.99
CA ASN A 240 -0.18 11.44 -2.10
C ASN A 240 -0.65 10.01 -2.46
N GLY A 241 -1.74 9.54 -1.85
CA GLY A 241 -2.37 8.27 -2.20
C GLY A 241 -2.83 8.22 -3.66
N LYS A 242 -3.44 9.29 -4.17
CA LYS A 242 -3.82 9.37 -5.60
C LYS A 242 -2.62 9.31 -6.53
N LYS A 243 -1.51 9.98 -6.19
CA LYS A 243 -0.26 9.92 -6.98
C LYS A 243 0.34 8.52 -6.98
N MET A 244 0.36 7.87 -5.83
CA MET A 244 0.84 6.48 -5.68
C MET A 244 -0.03 5.50 -6.48
N TRP A 245 -1.34 5.51 -6.32
CA TRP A 245 -2.26 4.64 -7.07
C TRP A 245 -2.16 4.84 -8.57
N LYS A 246 -1.99 6.08 -9.02
CA LYS A 246 -1.78 6.37 -10.45
C LYS A 246 -0.46 5.78 -10.95
N SER A 247 0.62 5.88 -10.17
CA SER A 247 1.93 5.32 -10.52
C SER A 247 1.92 3.80 -10.52
N GLU A 248 1.26 3.19 -9.53
CA GLU A 248 1.13 1.75 -9.37
C GLU A 248 0.23 1.13 -10.45
N GLY A 249 -0.91 1.75 -10.76
CA GLY A 249 -1.77 1.36 -11.87
C GLY A 249 -1.08 1.44 -13.23
N LEU A 250 -0.26 2.48 -13.45
CA LEU A 250 0.55 2.61 -14.67
C LEU A 250 1.63 1.52 -14.77
N ARG A 251 2.25 1.17 -13.64
CA ARG A 251 3.29 0.13 -13.55
C ARG A 251 2.68 -1.27 -13.75
N GLU A 252 1.52 -1.52 -13.17
CA GLU A 252 0.78 -2.77 -13.32
C GLU A 252 0.27 -2.95 -14.74
N GLY A 253 -0.31 -1.90 -15.33
CA GLY A 253 -0.73 -1.89 -16.74
C GLY A 253 0.44 -2.15 -17.71
N ARG A 254 1.62 -1.55 -17.48
CA ARG A 254 2.84 -1.83 -18.26
C ARG A 254 3.32 -3.27 -18.10
N ARG A 255 3.24 -3.83 -16.90
CA ARG A 255 3.66 -5.21 -16.60
C ARG A 255 2.72 -6.21 -17.26
N GLN A 256 1.42 -5.97 -17.20
CA GLN A 256 0.40 -6.78 -17.84
C GLN A 256 0.52 -6.72 -19.36
N GLY A 257 0.62 -5.53 -19.96
CA GLY A 257 0.81 -5.35 -21.40
C GLY A 257 2.08 -6.03 -21.93
N ARG A 258 3.20 -5.97 -21.18
CA ARG A 258 4.42 -6.73 -21.52
C ARG A 258 4.22 -8.23 -21.47
N ARG A 259 3.44 -8.73 -20.49
CA ARG A 259 3.17 -10.16 -20.35
C ARG A 259 2.26 -10.68 -21.46
N GLU A 260 1.26 -9.93 -21.81
CA GLU A 260 0.32 -10.24 -22.91
C GLU A 260 1.03 -10.18 -24.26
N GLY A 261 1.74 -9.10 -24.57
CA GLY A 261 2.51 -8.96 -25.82
C GLY A 261 3.58 -10.05 -25.98
N ARG A 262 4.26 -10.46 -24.89
CA ARG A 262 5.18 -11.62 -24.93
C ARG A 262 4.47 -12.95 -25.23
N LYS A 263 3.24 -13.12 -24.72
CA LYS A 263 2.43 -14.33 -24.93
C LYS A 263 1.93 -14.40 -26.37
N GLU A 264 1.47 -13.28 -26.90
CA GLU A 264 1.01 -13.16 -28.29
C GLU A 264 2.18 -13.32 -29.28
N GLY A 265 3.26 -12.57 -29.14
CA GLY A 265 4.43 -12.69 -30.00
C GLY A 265 5.05 -14.10 -29.99
N ARG A 266 5.01 -14.80 -28.83
CA ARG A 266 5.44 -16.21 -28.76
C ARG A 266 4.49 -17.17 -29.50
N LYS A 267 3.18 -16.84 -29.53
CA LYS A 267 2.15 -17.62 -30.23
C LYS A 267 2.28 -17.41 -31.74
N GLU A 268 2.46 -16.17 -32.16
CA GLU A 268 2.67 -15.80 -33.59
C GLU A 268 3.98 -16.37 -34.12
N GLY A 269 5.10 -16.15 -33.44
CA GLY A 269 6.39 -16.69 -33.85
C GLY A 269 6.42 -18.24 -33.94
N ARG A 270 5.67 -18.95 -33.05
CA ARG A 270 5.49 -20.40 -33.19
C ARG A 270 4.68 -20.77 -34.43
N LYS A 271 3.66 -19.97 -34.79
CA LYS A 271 2.84 -20.22 -35.96
C LYS A 271 3.64 -19.97 -37.25
N GLU A 272 4.36 -18.85 -37.30
CA GLU A 272 5.23 -18.52 -38.43
C GLU A 272 6.38 -19.53 -38.61
N GLY A 273 7.06 -19.90 -37.54
CA GLY A 273 8.13 -20.91 -37.60
C GLY A 273 7.63 -22.29 -38.05
N ARG A 274 6.39 -22.68 -37.69
CA ARG A 274 5.78 -23.93 -38.21
C ARG A 274 5.53 -23.84 -39.73
N ILE A 275 5.05 -22.68 -40.21
CA ILE A 275 4.79 -22.48 -41.64
C ILE A 275 6.10 -22.49 -42.41
N GLU A 276 7.13 -21.78 -41.94
CA GLU A 276 8.44 -21.78 -42.57
C GLU A 276 9.09 -23.17 -42.64
N GLN A 277 8.99 -23.91 -41.53
CA GLN A 277 9.51 -25.29 -41.47
C GLN A 277 8.73 -26.21 -42.43
N ALA A 278 7.40 -26.11 -42.47
CA ALA A 278 6.57 -26.87 -43.39
C ALA A 278 6.94 -26.53 -44.88
N LYS A 279 7.12 -25.26 -45.19
CA LYS A 279 7.56 -24.78 -46.54
C LYS A 279 8.92 -25.34 -46.93
N ALA A 280 9.91 -25.22 -46.05
CA ALA A 280 11.26 -25.77 -46.30
C ALA A 280 11.24 -27.28 -46.46
N THR A 281 10.50 -28.00 -45.67
CA THR A 281 10.31 -29.46 -45.77
C THR A 281 9.64 -29.84 -47.10
N SER A 282 8.59 -29.11 -47.50
CA SER A 282 7.88 -29.34 -48.77
C SER A 282 8.81 -29.20 -49.99
N LEU A 283 9.63 -28.17 -50.02
CA LEU A 283 10.59 -27.96 -51.12
C LEU A 283 11.63 -29.07 -51.17
N ASN A 284 12.11 -29.57 -50.07
CA ASN A 284 13.09 -30.64 -50.00
C ASN A 284 12.49 -31.99 -50.50
N LEU A 285 11.28 -32.31 -50.04
CA LEU A 285 10.57 -33.54 -50.46
C LEU A 285 10.17 -33.50 -51.93
N ALA A 286 9.82 -32.34 -52.48
CA ALA A 286 9.58 -32.19 -53.91
C ALA A 286 10.84 -32.41 -54.76
N ARG A 287 12.02 -31.95 -54.32
CA ARG A 287 13.31 -32.21 -54.99
C ARG A 287 13.66 -33.73 -54.97
N MET A 288 13.17 -34.45 -53.98
CA MET A 288 13.34 -35.92 -53.91
C MET A 288 12.31 -36.71 -54.74
N GLY A 289 11.44 -36.02 -55.51
CA GLY A 289 10.48 -36.62 -56.43
C GLY A 289 9.16 -37.11 -55.77
N MET A 290 8.85 -36.61 -54.57
CA MET A 290 7.58 -36.97 -53.89
C MET A 290 6.41 -36.18 -54.49
N SER A 291 5.23 -36.81 -54.62
CA SER A 291 4.02 -36.12 -55.14
C SER A 291 3.48 -35.06 -54.17
N GLU A 292 2.87 -34.03 -54.71
CA GLU A 292 2.32 -32.89 -53.94
C GLU A 292 1.32 -33.34 -52.85
N GLU A 293 0.49 -34.34 -53.15
CA GLU A 293 -0.49 -34.91 -52.21
C GLU A 293 0.21 -35.60 -51.02
N ARG A 294 1.27 -36.33 -51.26
CA ARG A 294 2.02 -37.03 -50.24
C ARG A 294 2.86 -36.09 -49.38
N ILE A 295 3.36 -35.01 -49.99
CA ILE A 295 4.02 -33.91 -49.25
C ILE A 295 3.06 -33.21 -48.33
N ALA A 296 1.82 -32.93 -48.78
CA ALA A 296 0.78 -32.28 -48.00
C ALA A 296 0.41 -33.10 -46.76
N GLU A 297 0.33 -34.45 -46.88
CA GLU A 297 0.14 -35.35 -45.73
C GLU A 297 1.30 -35.28 -44.72
N VAL A 298 2.54 -35.27 -45.18
CA VAL A 298 3.73 -35.26 -44.31
C VAL A 298 3.85 -33.94 -43.56
N VAL A 299 3.60 -32.79 -44.23
CA VAL A 299 3.70 -31.47 -43.57
C VAL A 299 2.43 -31.02 -42.91
N GLN A 300 1.36 -31.81 -42.99
CA GLN A 300 0.03 -31.54 -42.42
C GLN A 300 -0.53 -30.17 -42.86
N CYS A 301 -0.39 -29.86 -44.15
CA CYS A 301 -0.89 -28.64 -44.78
C CYS A 301 -1.77 -28.98 -45.95
N ASP A 302 -2.57 -27.98 -46.38
CA ASP A 302 -3.43 -28.10 -47.57
C ASP A 302 -2.57 -28.28 -48.86
N VAL A 303 -3.01 -29.17 -49.74
CA VAL A 303 -2.29 -29.47 -51.00
C VAL A 303 -2.15 -28.22 -51.89
N GLY A 304 -3.14 -27.32 -51.91
CA GLY A 304 -3.05 -26.07 -52.63
C GLY A 304 -1.90 -25.17 -52.14
N ILE A 305 -1.74 -25.06 -50.84
CA ILE A 305 -0.65 -24.32 -50.20
C ILE A 305 0.71 -24.94 -50.52
N VAL A 306 0.84 -26.27 -50.47
CA VAL A 306 2.07 -26.97 -50.83
C VAL A 306 2.44 -26.75 -52.27
N ARG A 307 1.46 -26.80 -53.18
CA ARG A 307 1.62 -26.52 -54.63
C ARG A 307 2.13 -25.10 -54.88
N GLU A 308 1.62 -24.11 -54.21
CA GLU A 308 2.12 -22.73 -54.28
C GLU A 308 3.58 -22.63 -53.83
N TRP A 309 3.91 -23.23 -52.68
CA TRP A 309 5.29 -23.21 -52.19
C TRP A 309 6.30 -23.86 -53.16
N ILE A 310 5.93 -24.99 -53.77
CA ILE A 310 6.79 -25.67 -54.73
C ILE A 310 6.97 -24.85 -56.02
N LYS A 311 5.88 -24.24 -56.52
CA LYS A 311 5.90 -23.38 -57.68
C LYS A 311 6.75 -22.13 -57.47
N ASP A 312 6.67 -21.50 -56.33
CA ASP A 312 7.49 -20.34 -55.99
C ASP A 312 8.95 -20.72 -55.74
N GLY A 313 9.22 -21.87 -55.17
CA GLY A 313 10.58 -22.39 -54.99
C GLY A 313 11.27 -22.75 -56.32
N ALA A 314 10.49 -23.22 -57.29
CA ALA A 314 11.01 -23.50 -58.65
C ALA A 314 11.37 -22.22 -59.43
N LYS A 315 10.63 -21.12 -59.23
CA LYS A 315 10.90 -19.79 -59.83
C LYS A 315 12.17 -19.12 -59.26
N LEU A 316 12.61 -19.45 -58.06
CA LEU A 316 13.77 -18.88 -57.39
C LEU A 316 15.05 -19.68 -57.68
N ALA A 317 14.95 -20.85 -58.33
CA ALA A 317 16.06 -21.77 -58.63
C ALA A 317 16.44 -21.80 -60.13
N GLY A 318 15.71 -21.10 -60.98
CA GLY A 318 16.01 -20.87 -62.41
C GLY A 318 16.40 -19.41 -62.66
#